data_3012fb46f10c191a96ae94474a73a25d
#
_entry.id   3012fb46f10c191a96ae94474a73a25d
#
_cell.length_a   1.000
_cell.length_b   1.000
_cell.length_c   1.000
_cell.angle_alpha   90.00
_cell.angle_beta   90.00
_cell.angle_gamma   90.00
#
_symmetry.space_group_name_H-M   'P 1'
#
loop_
_entity.id
_entity.type
_entity.pdbx_description
1 polymer ?
#
loop_
_entity_poly.entity_id
_entity_poly.type
_entity_poly.pdbx_seq_one_letter_code
_entity_poly.pdbx_strand_id
1 'polypeptide(L)'
;IDENRRDCVEEIMGFVPHVIVTHPCTPEDNLAVYRLFGGIFGRRAEAAALESALLAALDEARQTGASLPREKALYLIWREPWMTVARSTYISATLATVGWDSWPPLDEPRYPAFEWDAPWLAEVDRVLLSSEPYRFRERHVDEVRAASGRPAGLVDGEMASWYGSRAATGLRYLAALRRRLAGEA
;
A
#
# COMPACT_ATOMS: atom_id res chain seq x y z
N ILE A 1 1.27 -3.42 -12.82
CA ILE A 1 2.20 -4.31 -13.52
C ILE A 1 2.78 -5.39 -12.63
N ASP A 2 2.77 -5.23 -11.34
CA ASP A 2 3.16 -6.29 -10.42
C ASP A 2 2.39 -7.61 -10.64
N GLU A 3 1.23 -7.52 -11.28
CA GLU A 3 0.33 -8.63 -11.56
C GLU A 3 0.37 -9.09 -13.02
N ASN A 4 1.11 -8.38 -13.90
CA ASN A 4 1.24 -8.75 -15.30
C ASN A 4 2.58 -9.44 -15.55
N ARG A 5 2.50 -10.63 -16.06
CA ARG A 5 3.69 -11.40 -16.45
C ARG A 5 4.31 -10.77 -17.69
N ARG A 6 5.64 -10.76 -17.73
CA ARG A 6 6.41 -10.17 -18.83
C ARG A 6 6.09 -10.84 -20.18
N ASP A 7 5.96 -12.17 -20.20
CA ASP A 7 5.61 -12.94 -21.40
C ASP A 7 4.23 -12.54 -21.96
N CYS A 8 3.22 -12.28 -21.10
CA CYS A 8 1.92 -11.78 -21.54
C CYS A 8 2.02 -10.38 -22.16
N VAL A 9 2.86 -9.51 -21.61
CA VAL A 9 3.08 -8.17 -22.16
C VAL A 9 3.77 -8.25 -23.52
N GLU A 10 4.78 -9.11 -23.67
CA GLU A 10 5.48 -9.35 -24.92
C GLU A 10 4.55 -9.92 -26.00
N GLU A 11 3.64 -10.82 -25.63
CA GLU A 11 2.61 -11.33 -26.54
C GLU A 11 1.67 -10.21 -27.02
N ILE A 12 1.17 -9.37 -26.12
CA ILE A 12 0.33 -8.21 -26.46
C ILE A 12 1.07 -7.26 -27.42
N MET A 13 2.35 -7.01 -27.19
CA MET A 13 3.17 -6.16 -28.06
C MET A 13 3.28 -6.70 -29.49
N GLY A 14 3.03 -8.00 -29.72
CA GLY A 14 3.04 -8.61 -31.04
C GLY A 14 1.87 -8.18 -31.94
N PHE A 15 0.76 -7.70 -31.37
CA PHE A 15 -0.44 -7.30 -32.12
C PHE A 15 -1.01 -5.92 -31.73
N VAL A 16 -0.54 -5.33 -30.63
CA VAL A 16 -0.89 -3.96 -30.22
C VAL A 16 0.27 -3.02 -30.57
N PRO A 17 0.07 -2.01 -31.45
CA PRO A 17 1.17 -1.17 -31.94
C PRO A 17 1.80 -0.28 -30.87
N HIS A 18 1.08 0.03 -29.79
CA HIS A 18 1.56 0.89 -28.71
C HIS A 18 1.16 0.29 -27.34
N VAL A 19 2.15 -0.14 -26.58
CA VAL A 19 1.97 -0.65 -25.22
C VAL A 19 2.74 0.23 -24.25
N ILE A 20 2.06 0.75 -23.25
CA ILE A 20 2.64 1.57 -22.20
C ILE A 20 2.64 0.77 -20.91
N VAL A 21 3.82 0.66 -20.32
CA VAL A 21 4.01 -0.05 -19.06
C VAL A 21 4.33 0.99 -17.98
N THR A 22 3.51 1.03 -16.92
CA THR A 22 3.75 1.86 -15.74
C THR A 22 3.99 0.98 -14.52
N HIS A 23 4.90 1.37 -13.66
CA HIS A 23 5.24 0.63 -12.45
C HIS A 23 5.53 1.59 -11.28
N PRO A 24 4.50 2.25 -10.73
CA PRO A 24 4.66 3.06 -9.53
C PRO A 24 5.05 2.18 -8.35
N CYS A 25 6.17 2.49 -7.70
CA CYS A 25 6.62 1.83 -6.48
C CYS A 25 6.43 2.71 -5.24
N THR A 26 6.21 4.02 -5.46
CA THR A 26 5.96 5.00 -4.41
C THR A 26 4.73 5.85 -4.76
N PRO A 27 4.08 6.48 -3.76
CA PRO A 27 3.00 7.43 -4.03
C PRO A 27 3.41 8.56 -4.96
N GLU A 28 4.66 9.05 -4.87
CA GLU A 28 5.21 10.12 -5.70
C GLU A 28 5.30 9.74 -7.18
N ASP A 29 5.49 8.47 -7.50
CA ASP A 29 5.60 7.98 -8.88
C ASP A 29 4.32 8.25 -9.69
N ASN A 30 3.18 8.44 -9.00
CA ASN A 30 1.93 8.82 -9.66
C ASN A 30 2.02 10.17 -10.40
N LEU A 31 2.91 11.09 -9.99
CA LEU A 31 3.11 12.35 -10.69
C LEU A 31 3.55 12.11 -12.14
N ALA A 32 4.48 11.18 -12.34
CA ALA A 32 4.92 10.80 -13.68
C ALA A 32 3.79 10.11 -14.48
N VAL A 33 3.00 9.27 -13.84
CA VAL A 33 1.84 8.59 -14.46
C VAL A 33 0.80 9.61 -14.93
N TYR A 34 0.46 10.61 -14.10
CA TYR A 34 -0.51 11.66 -14.48
C TYR A 34 -0.02 12.48 -15.68
N ARG A 35 1.26 12.91 -15.66
CA ARG A 35 1.85 13.65 -16.79
C ARG A 35 1.86 12.84 -18.07
N LEU A 36 2.22 11.56 -17.99
CA LEU A 36 2.23 10.65 -19.12
C LEU A 36 0.84 10.55 -19.75
N PHE A 37 -0.19 10.21 -18.97
CA PHE A 37 -1.54 10.07 -19.48
C PHE A 37 -2.16 11.42 -19.89
N GLY A 38 -1.89 12.48 -19.15
CA GLY A 38 -2.30 13.83 -19.54
C GLY A 38 -1.74 14.24 -20.89
N GLY A 39 -0.49 13.84 -21.20
CA GLY A 39 0.14 14.05 -22.51
C GLY A 39 -0.49 13.21 -23.61
N ILE A 40 -0.64 11.89 -23.39
CA ILE A 40 -1.16 10.93 -24.38
C ILE A 40 -2.61 11.26 -24.77
N PHE A 41 -3.46 11.59 -23.79
CA PHE A 41 -4.87 11.84 -24.03
C PHE A 41 -5.22 13.32 -24.20
N GLY A 42 -4.24 14.23 -24.23
CA GLY A 42 -4.46 15.67 -24.33
C GLY A 42 -5.21 16.27 -23.11
N ARG A 43 -5.07 15.65 -21.93
CA ARG A 43 -5.74 16.01 -20.68
C ARG A 43 -4.80 16.62 -19.64
N ARG A 44 -3.99 17.59 -20.08
CA ARG A 44 -2.95 18.17 -19.20
C ARG A 44 -3.50 18.94 -18.01
N ALA A 45 -4.66 19.59 -18.16
CA ALA A 45 -5.29 20.32 -17.07
C ALA A 45 -5.80 19.37 -15.98
N GLU A 46 -6.42 18.26 -16.37
CA GLU A 46 -6.88 17.23 -15.45
C GLU A 46 -5.71 16.52 -14.75
N ALA A 47 -4.62 16.27 -15.49
CA ALA A 47 -3.39 15.74 -14.91
C ALA A 47 -2.80 16.68 -13.86
N ALA A 48 -2.73 17.99 -14.14
CA ALA A 48 -2.25 18.99 -13.20
C ALA A 48 -3.14 19.08 -11.93
N ALA A 49 -4.45 18.91 -12.07
CA ALA A 49 -5.36 18.85 -10.93
C ALA A 49 -5.09 17.60 -10.05
N LEU A 50 -4.84 16.44 -10.67
CA LEU A 50 -4.46 15.22 -9.94
C LEU A 50 -3.11 15.37 -9.25
N GLU A 51 -2.13 15.99 -9.89
CA GLU A 51 -0.81 16.29 -9.29
C GLU A 51 -0.97 17.17 -8.04
N SER A 52 -1.73 18.26 -8.13
CA SER A 52 -1.97 19.16 -7.00
C SER A 52 -2.67 18.45 -5.84
N ALA A 53 -3.68 17.62 -6.15
CA ALA A 53 -4.41 16.84 -5.15
C ALA A 53 -3.50 15.80 -4.46
N LEU A 54 -2.62 15.15 -5.21
CA LEU A 54 -1.66 14.18 -4.67
C LEU A 54 -0.62 14.85 -3.77
N LEU A 55 -0.04 15.97 -4.20
CA LEU A 55 0.96 16.70 -3.41
C LEU A 55 0.37 17.16 -2.06
N ALA A 56 -0.85 17.68 -2.07
CA ALA A 56 -1.54 18.07 -0.84
C ALA A 56 -1.81 16.86 0.07
N ALA A 57 -2.19 15.72 -0.49
CA ALA A 57 -2.43 14.49 0.28
C ALA A 57 -1.14 13.88 0.85
N LEU A 58 -0.04 13.94 0.09
CA LEU A 58 1.29 13.54 0.56
C LEU A 58 1.76 14.40 1.74
N ASP A 59 1.55 15.70 1.67
CA ASP A 59 1.90 16.64 2.74
C ASP A 59 1.11 16.31 4.01
N GLU A 60 -0.20 16.12 3.90
CA GLU A 60 -1.06 15.72 5.03
C GLU A 60 -0.63 14.39 5.64
N ALA A 61 -0.35 13.38 4.80
CA ALA A 61 0.07 12.05 5.24
C ALA A 61 1.42 12.11 5.98
N ARG A 62 2.40 12.84 5.44
CA ARG A 62 3.72 13.04 6.06
C ARG A 62 3.64 13.80 7.37
N GLN A 63 2.82 14.84 7.45
CA GLN A 63 2.59 15.57 8.70
C GLN A 63 1.98 14.64 9.77
N THR A 64 1.03 13.79 9.38
CA THR A 64 0.47 12.77 10.28
C THR A 64 1.55 11.80 10.75
N GLY A 65 2.36 11.26 9.83
CA GLY A 65 3.45 10.35 10.18
C GLY A 65 4.52 10.98 11.08
N ALA A 66 4.81 12.26 10.87
CA ALA A 66 5.78 13.00 11.69
C ALA A 66 5.24 13.37 13.09
N SER A 67 3.92 13.47 13.26
CA SER A 67 3.28 13.85 14.54
C SER A 67 3.07 12.68 15.49
N LEU A 68 3.28 11.45 15.05
CA LEU A 68 3.04 10.22 15.81
C LEU A 68 4.30 9.34 15.84
N PRO A 69 4.49 8.53 16.89
CA PRO A 69 5.57 7.54 16.92
C PRO A 69 5.47 6.61 15.72
N ARG A 70 6.61 6.25 15.12
CA ARG A 70 6.61 5.22 14.07
C ARG A 70 6.26 3.86 14.67
N GLU A 71 5.50 3.06 13.94
CA GLU A 71 5.12 1.70 14.31
C GLU A 71 5.59 0.70 13.25
N LYS A 72 6.09 -0.44 13.70
CA LYS A 72 6.36 -1.62 12.85
C LYS A 72 5.04 -2.32 12.56
N ALA A 73 4.58 -2.21 11.33
CA ALA A 73 3.27 -2.71 10.90
C ALA A 73 3.41 -3.99 10.08
N LEU A 74 2.74 -5.05 10.50
CA LEU A 74 2.54 -6.25 9.70
C LEU A 74 1.27 -6.06 8.87
N TYR A 75 1.41 -5.89 7.55
CA TYR A 75 0.29 -5.71 6.64
C TYR A 75 -0.07 -7.03 5.97
N LEU A 76 -1.24 -7.59 6.29
CA LEU A 76 -1.69 -8.89 5.78
C LEU A 76 -2.46 -8.73 4.48
N ILE A 77 -2.04 -9.48 3.45
CA ILE A 77 -2.67 -9.49 2.12
C ILE A 77 -3.35 -10.82 1.80
N TRP A 78 -2.95 -11.92 2.45
CA TRP A 78 -3.46 -13.25 2.16
C TRP A 78 -3.45 -14.14 3.40
N ARG A 79 -4.33 -15.14 3.40
CA ARG A 79 -4.42 -16.20 4.39
C ARG A 79 -4.35 -17.56 3.70
N GLU A 80 -3.57 -18.47 4.28
CA GLU A 80 -3.37 -19.84 3.78
C GLU A 80 -2.61 -19.90 2.44
N PRO A 81 -1.28 -19.62 2.45
CA PRO A 81 -0.46 -19.25 3.61
C PRO A 81 -0.68 -17.80 4.04
N TRP A 82 -0.30 -17.44 5.27
CA TRP A 82 -0.24 -16.04 5.69
C TRP A 82 0.83 -15.31 4.90
N MET A 83 0.45 -14.16 4.31
CA MET A 83 1.37 -13.37 3.49
C MET A 83 1.29 -11.89 3.85
N THR A 84 2.44 -11.24 3.75
CA THR A 84 2.61 -9.80 3.96
C THR A 84 3.26 -9.13 2.76
N VAL A 85 3.66 -7.87 2.91
CA VAL A 85 4.30 -7.07 1.87
C VAL A 85 5.73 -6.71 2.26
N ALA A 86 6.65 -6.77 1.31
CA ALA A 86 8.02 -6.31 1.47
C ALA A 86 8.13 -4.80 1.29
N ARG A 87 9.27 -4.21 1.70
CA ARG A 87 9.55 -2.76 1.60
C ARG A 87 9.59 -2.24 0.17
N SER A 88 9.90 -3.09 -0.80
CA SER A 88 9.96 -2.75 -2.23
C SER A 88 8.58 -2.55 -2.88
N THR A 89 7.47 -2.68 -2.13
CA THR A 89 6.12 -2.57 -2.67
C THR A 89 5.56 -1.15 -2.54
N TYR A 90 4.64 -0.80 -3.46
CA TYR A 90 3.86 0.44 -3.39
C TYR A 90 3.10 0.58 -2.05
N ILE A 91 2.51 -0.52 -1.56
CA ILE A 91 1.81 -0.57 -0.27
C ILE A 91 2.74 -0.13 0.86
N SER A 92 3.93 -0.70 0.93
CA SER A 92 4.90 -0.36 1.97
C SER A 92 5.31 1.11 1.92
N ALA A 93 5.60 1.65 0.73
CA ALA A 93 5.94 3.05 0.55
C ALA A 93 4.77 3.97 0.97
N THR A 94 3.54 3.58 0.65
CA THR A 94 2.33 4.33 1.02
C THR A 94 2.11 4.34 2.55
N LEU A 95 2.25 3.19 3.21
CA LEU A 95 2.17 3.06 4.67
C LEU A 95 3.25 3.89 5.38
N ALA A 96 4.46 3.91 4.83
CA ALA A 96 5.59 4.66 5.40
C ALA A 96 5.32 6.17 5.46
N THR A 97 4.49 6.74 4.56
CA THR A 97 4.12 8.17 4.59
C THR A 97 3.38 8.57 5.85
N VAL A 98 2.60 7.65 6.44
CA VAL A 98 1.84 7.88 7.67
C VAL A 98 2.51 7.30 8.93
N GLY A 99 3.79 6.88 8.82
CA GLY A 99 4.58 6.42 9.96
C GLY A 99 4.43 4.93 10.30
N TRP A 100 3.95 4.11 9.37
CA TRP A 100 3.96 2.64 9.48
C TRP A 100 5.10 2.06 8.67
N ASP A 101 6.07 1.44 9.35
CA ASP A 101 7.17 0.70 8.72
C ASP A 101 6.76 -0.74 8.50
N SER A 102 6.76 -1.21 7.24
CA SER A 102 6.44 -2.61 6.93
C SER A 102 7.43 -3.57 7.60
N TRP A 103 6.86 -4.58 8.24
CA TRP A 103 7.63 -5.58 8.99
C TRP A 103 7.20 -7.01 8.58
N PRO A 104 8.13 -7.97 8.39
CA PRO A 104 9.57 -7.84 8.55
C PRO A 104 10.23 -6.93 7.50
N PRO A 105 11.46 -6.41 7.79
CA PRO A 105 12.12 -5.43 6.93
C PRO A 105 12.80 -6.08 5.71
N LEU A 106 12.03 -6.82 4.93
CA LEU A 106 12.49 -7.52 3.72
C LEU A 106 12.25 -6.66 2.48
N ASP A 107 13.13 -6.77 1.50
CA ASP A 107 12.95 -6.19 0.17
C ASP A 107 12.45 -7.24 -0.83
N GLU A 108 12.84 -8.50 -0.65
CA GLU A 108 12.43 -9.65 -1.47
C GLU A 108 12.18 -10.91 -0.61
N PRO A 109 11.29 -11.81 -1.02
CA PRO A 109 10.32 -11.63 -2.13
C PRO A 109 9.31 -10.51 -1.81
N ARG A 110 8.73 -9.88 -2.82
CA ARG A 110 7.78 -8.75 -2.65
C ARG A 110 6.58 -9.09 -1.77
N TYR A 111 6.14 -10.32 -1.79
CA TYR A 111 5.00 -10.82 -1.02
C TYR A 111 5.40 -12.09 -0.26
N PRO A 112 6.15 -11.96 0.85
CA PRO A 112 6.64 -13.09 1.61
C PRO A 112 5.51 -13.79 2.37
N ALA A 113 5.56 -15.13 2.38
CA ALA A 113 4.76 -15.93 3.30
C ALA A 113 5.48 -16.05 4.66
N PHE A 114 4.72 -16.27 5.72
CA PHE A 114 5.25 -16.44 7.07
C PHE A 114 4.35 -17.35 7.93
N GLU A 115 4.91 -17.80 9.07
CA GLU A 115 4.18 -18.53 10.10
C GLU A 115 4.15 -17.71 11.40
N TRP A 116 3.13 -17.91 12.26
CA TRP A 116 2.94 -17.11 13.48
C TRP A 116 3.98 -17.37 14.58
N ASP A 117 4.86 -18.34 14.42
CA ASP A 117 6.00 -18.61 15.30
C ASP A 117 7.30 -17.90 14.89
N ALA A 118 7.26 -17.10 13.83
CA ALA A 118 8.42 -16.37 13.34
C ALA A 118 8.97 -15.38 14.40
N PRO A 119 10.29 -15.43 14.73
CA PRO A 119 10.86 -14.63 15.83
C PRO A 119 10.68 -13.13 15.70
N TRP A 120 10.66 -12.62 14.47
CA TRP A 120 10.49 -11.18 14.19
C TRP A 120 9.09 -10.64 14.52
N LEU A 121 8.09 -11.50 14.73
CA LEU A 121 6.75 -11.09 15.16
C LEU A 121 6.75 -10.40 16.53
N ALA A 122 7.72 -10.72 17.39
CA ALA A 122 7.91 -10.07 18.67
C ALA A 122 8.18 -8.55 18.54
N GLU A 123 8.65 -8.10 17.37
CA GLU A 123 8.97 -6.71 17.11
C GLU A 123 7.80 -5.93 16.47
N VAL A 124 6.73 -6.60 16.04
CA VAL A 124 5.57 -5.97 15.43
C VAL A 124 4.80 -5.17 16.48
N ASP A 125 4.47 -3.93 16.16
CA ASP A 125 3.66 -3.07 17.03
C ASP A 125 2.16 -3.22 16.72
N ARG A 126 1.80 -3.44 15.44
CA ARG A 126 0.41 -3.50 14.96
C ARG A 126 0.26 -4.42 13.77
N VAL A 127 -0.90 -5.08 13.66
CA VAL A 127 -1.28 -5.85 12.47
C VAL A 127 -2.41 -5.16 11.72
N LEU A 128 -2.23 -4.96 10.42
CA LEU A 128 -3.21 -4.36 9.51
C LEU A 128 -3.74 -5.44 8.55
N LEU A 129 -5.03 -5.67 8.55
CA LEU A 129 -5.68 -6.70 7.74
C LEU A 129 -6.36 -6.04 6.53
N SER A 130 -5.86 -6.29 5.33
CA SER A 130 -6.37 -5.70 4.09
C SER A 130 -7.73 -6.27 3.68
N SER A 131 -8.57 -5.43 3.06
CA SER A 131 -9.82 -5.90 2.45
C SER A 131 -9.61 -6.60 1.10
N GLU A 132 -8.39 -6.54 0.53
CA GLU A 132 -7.99 -7.17 -0.73
C GLU A 132 -6.50 -7.51 -0.76
N PRO A 133 -6.04 -8.44 -1.61
CA PRO A 133 -6.83 -9.33 -2.46
C PRO A 133 -7.62 -10.36 -1.65
N TYR A 134 -7.14 -10.78 -0.47
CA TYR A 134 -7.92 -11.60 0.44
C TYR A 134 -8.86 -10.70 1.27
N ARG A 135 -10.16 -11.02 1.25
CA ARG A 135 -11.14 -10.21 1.97
C ARG A 135 -11.14 -10.53 3.46
N PHE A 136 -10.26 -9.90 4.22
CA PHE A 136 -10.30 -9.97 5.69
C PHE A 136 -11.58 -9.32 6.23
N ARG A 137 -12.05 -9.79 7.39
CA ARG A 137 -13.28 -9.37 8.08
C ARG A 137 -13.03 -9.34 9.58
N GLU A 138 -13.95 -8.75 10.37
CA GLU A 138 -13.83 -8.63 11.84
C GLU A 138 -13.45 -9.95 12.53
N ARG A 139 -14.06 -11.06 12.14
CA ARG A 139 -13.72 -12.39 12.71
C ARG A 139 -12.24 -12.76 12.58
N HIS A 140 -11.57 -12.26 11.55
CA HIS A 140 -10.14 -12.51 11.35
C HIS A 140 -9.29 -11.56 12.21
N VAL A 141 -9.83 -10.41 12.61
CA VAL A 141 -9.13 -9.49 13.52
C VAL A 141 -8.93 -10.16 14.89
N ASP A 142 -9.96 -10.82 15.41
CA ASP A 142 -9.87 -11.54 16.70
C ASP A 142 -8.91 -12.73 16.61
N GLU A 143 -8.94 -13.49 15.49
CA GLU A 143 -8.02 -14.59 15.23
C GLU A 143 -6.56 -14.07 15.22
N VAL A 144 -6.31 -12.98 14.51
CA VAL A 144 -4.96 -12.39 14.37
C VAL A 144 -4.48 -11.79 15.70
N ARG A 145 -5.36 -11.14 16.47
CA ARG A 145 -5.03 -10.65 17.82
C ARG A 145 -4.62 -11.79 18.74
N ALA A 146 -5.34 -12.91 18.69
CA ALA A 146 -5.00 -14.08 19.49
C ALA A 146 -3.68 -14.71 19.07
N ALA A 147 -3.40 -14.80 17.78
CA ALA A 147 -2.16 -15.38 17.25
C ALA A 147 -0.94 -14.50 17.47
N SER A 148 -1.08 -13.17 17.26
CA SER A 148 0.06 -12.22 17.33
C SER A 148 0.30 -11.65 18.72
N GLY A 149 -0.72 -11.58 19.57
CA GLY A 149 -0.70 -10.81 20.83
C GLY A 149 -0.60 -9.29 20.61
N ARG A 150 -0.89 -8.79 19.39
CA ARG A 150 -0.73 -7.39 19.01
C ARG A 150 -2.06 -6.73 18.66
N PRO A 151 -2.20 -5.40 18.79
CA PRO A 151 -3.33 -4.68 18.25
C PRO A 151 -3.50 -4.99 16.77
N ALA A 152 -4.72 -5.34 16.35
CA ALA A 152 -5.01 -5.63 14.95
C ALA A 152 -6.30 -4.93 14.51
N GLY A 153 -6.37 -4.53 13.24
CA GLY A 153 -7.53 -3.87 12.69
C GLY A 153 -7.61 -3.96 11.17
N LEU A 154 -8.83 -3.77 10.65
CA LEU A 154 -9.08 -3.77 9.22
C LEU A 154 -8.57 -2.48 8.56
N VAL A 155 -8.07 -2.62 7.34
CA VAL A 155 -7.71 -1.52 6.46
C VAL A 155 -8.35 -1.73 5.09
N ASP A 156 -8.83 -0.65 4.48
CA ASP A 156 -9.30 -0.68 3.09
C ASP A 156 -8.08 -0.88 2.17
N GLY A 157 -8.00 -2.07 1.56
CA GLY A 157 -6.89 -2.46 0.71
C GLY A 157 -6.77 -1.62 -0.53
N GLU A 158 -7.90 -1.23 -1.16
CA GLU A 158 -7.88 -0.34 -2.32
C GLU A 158 -7.20 0.99 -1.99
N MET A 159 -7.44 1.53 -0.80
CA MET A 159 -6.86 2.81 -0.36
C MET A 159 -5.36 2.72 -0.07
N ALA A 160 -4.84 1.54 0.23
CA ALA A 160 -3.42 1.32 0.48
C ALA A 160 -2.64 0.90 -0.78
N SER A 161 -3.29 0.15 -1.70
CA SER A 161 -2.62 -0.53 -2.82
C SER A 161 -2.86 0.10 -4.19
N TRP A 162 -3.98 0.83 -4.40
CA TRP A 162 -4.31 1.36 -5.71
C TRP A 162 -3.65 2.71 -5.97
N TYR A 163 -2.81 2.74 -6.98
CA TYR A 163 -2.20 3.96 -7.51
C TYR A 163 -3.12 4.64 -8.54
N GLY A 164 -2.63 5.65 -9.23
CA GLY A 164 -3.43 6.47 -10.16
C GLY A 164 -4.38 7.41 -9.40
N SER A 165 -5.58 7.62 -9.90
CA SER A 165 -6.53 8.59 -9.35
C SER A 165 -6.96 8.33 -7.90
N ARG A 166 -6.75 7.12 -7.38
CA ARG A 166 -7.05 6.78 -5.99
C ARG A 166 -5.95 7.17 -5.00
N ALA A 167 -4.72 7.42 -5.45
CA ALA A 167 -3.58 7.66 -4.58
C ALA A 167 -3.81 8.81 -3.57
N ALA A 168 -4.34 9.94 -4.00
CA ALA A 168 -4.61 11.07 -3.10
C ALA A 168 -5.68 10.75 -2.04
N THR A 169 -6.75 10.04 -2.43
CA THR A 169 -7.80 9.61 -1.51
C THR A 169 -7.27 8.57 -0.54
N GLY A 170 -6.46 7.63 -1.01
CA GLY A 170 -5.82 6.60 -0.21
C GLY A 170 -4.92 7.17 0.88
N LEU A 171 -4.06 8.14 0.53
CA LEU A 171 -3.18 8.82 1.49
C LEU A 171 -3.98 9.53 2.61
N ARG A 172 -5.06 10.25 2.26
CA ARG A 172 -5.92 10.89 3.25
C ARG A 172 -6.64 9.88 4.13
N TYR A 173 -7.12 8.78 3.55
CA TYR A 173 -7.71 7.68 4.30
C TYR A 173 -6.73 7.10 5.32
N LEU A 174 -5.50 6.79 4.88
CA LEU A 174 -4.47 6.24 5.77
C LEU A 174 -4.05 7.23 6.86
N ALA A 175 -3.95 8.52 6.56
CA ALA A 175 -3.69 9.55 7.55
C ALA A 175 -4.81 9.62 8.62
N ALA A 176 -6.07 9.57 8.20
CA ALA A 176 -7.21 9.53 9.11
C ALA A 176 -7.24 8.24 9.95
N LEU A 177 -6.99 7.09 9.34
CA LEU A 177 -6.89 5.79 10.00
C LEU A 177 -5.76 5.79 11.04
N ARG A 178 -4.59 6.33 10.69
CA ARG A 178 -3.42 6.40 11.58
C ARG A 178 -3.72 7.23 12.83
N ARG A 179 -4.35 8.40 12.67
CA ARG A 179 -4.77 9.25 13.79
C ARG A 179 -5.78 8.55 14.70
N ARG A 180 -6.78 7.88 14.11
CA ARG A 180 -7.79 7.13 14.87
C ARG A 180 -7.16 6.03 15.71
N LEU A 181 -6.33 5.19 15.11
CA LEU A 181 -5.72 4.06 15.80
C LEU A 181 -4.65 4.47 16.85
N ALA A 182 -4.07 5.66 16.73
CA ALA A 182 -3.19 6.21 17.75
C ALA A 182 -3.95 6.71 19.00
N GLY A 183 -5.23 7.07 18.86
CA GLY A 183 -6.08 7.46 19.98
C GLY A 183 -6.76 6.30 20.71
N GLU A 184 -6.64 5.07 20.19
CA GLU A 184 -7.19 3.83 20.76
C GLU A 184 -6.14 3.04 21.59
N ALA A 185 -4.91 3.53 21.70
CA ALA A 185 -3.75 2.88 22.35
C ALA A 185 -3.62 3.24 23.84
#